data_6e9e6abb6ab7f3bc3ea07da442ff96a0
#
_entry.id   6e9e6abb6ab7f3bc3ea07da442ff96a0
#
_cell.length_a   1.000
_cell.length_b   1.000
_cell.length_c   1.000
_cell.angle_alpha   90.00
_cell.angle_beta   90.00
_cell.angle_gamma   90.00
#
_symmetry.space_group_name_H-M   'P 1'
#
loop_
_entity.id
_entity.type
_entity.pdbx_description
1 polymer ?
#
loop_
_entity_poly.entity_id
_entity_poly.type
_entity_poly.pdbx_seq_one_letter_code
_entity_poly.pdbx_strand_id
1 'polypeptide(L)'
;MMFEKVCIVGCGLIGSSIARAIRKNRLSSKIVSSNRSDIINKKVIKLRIVDDSSSDTKKMVKDSDLIIICTPLSSYEDVISKIKNSLKNGAILTDVGSVKK
;
A
#
# COMPACT_ATOMS: atom_id res chain seq x y z
N MET A 1 -1.94 5.03 17.89
CA MET A 1 -2.16 4.74 16.47
C MET A 1 -2.50 3.27 16.30
N MET A 2 -3.35 2.98 15.33
CA MET A 2 -3.83 1.61 15.12
C MET A 2 -2.77 0.72 14.47
N PHE A 3 -1.99 1.28 13.54
CA PHE A 3 -0.96 0.54 12.82
C PHE A 3 0.38 1.25 12.89
N GLU A 4 1.47 0.49 12.94
CA GLU A 4 2.79 1.08 12.87
C GLU A 4 3.19 1.38 11.43
N LYS A 5 2.83 0.48 10.51
CA LYS A 5 3.17 0.65 9.09
C LYS A 5 2.03 0.12 8.22
N VAL A 6 1.60 0.94 7.28
CA VAL A 6 0.61 0.57 6.27
C VAL A 6 1.28 0.63 4.90
N CYS A 7 1.10 -0.40 4.10
CA CYS A 7 1.59 -0.43 2.73
C CYS A 7 0.42 -0.44 1.76
N ILE A 8 0.45 0.45 0.77
CA ILE A 8 -0.56 0.52 -0.27
C ILE A 8 0.09 0.06 -1.57
N VAL A 9 -0.41 -1.02 -2.14
CA VAL A 9 0.08 -1.54 -3.41
C VAL A 9 -0.78 -0.98 -4.53
N GLY A 10 -0.17 -0.19 -5.40
CA GLY A 10 -0.89 0.47 -6.48
C GLY A 10 -1.52 1.78 -6.04
N CYS A 11 -0.68 2.75 -5.66
CA CYS A 11 -1.15 4.05 -5.14
C CYS A 11 -1.57 5.00 -6.28
N GLY A 12 -2.69 4.68 -6.95
CA GLY A 12 -3.32 5.57 -7.92
C GLY A 12 -4.31 6.49 -7.22
N LEU A 13 -5.40 6.85 -7.91
CA LEU A 13 -6.41 7.74 -7.32
C LEU A 13 -7.01 7.19 -6.03
N ILE A 14 -7.43 5.93 -6.07
CA ILE A 14 -8.05 5.29 -4.90
C ILE A 14 -7.04 5.12 -3.78
N GLY A 15 -5.84 4.61 -4.12
CA GLY A 15 -4.78 4.42 -3.13
C GLY A 15 -4.36 5.72 -2.48
N SER A 16 -4.26 6.81 -3.25
CA SER A 16 -3.92 8.12 -2.72
C SER A 16 -4.98 8.64 -1.76
N SER A 17 -6.26 8.44 -2.09
CA SER A 17 -7.37 8.84 -1.21
C SER A 17 -7.32 8.07 0.11
N ILE A 18 -7.02 6.77 0.04
CA ILE A 18 -6.90 5.94 1.24
C ILE A 18 -5.73 6.41 2.10
N ALA A 19 -4.58 6.67 1.48
CA ALA A 19 -3.40 7.15 2.19
C ALA A 19 -3.67 8.46 2.92
N ARG A 20 -4.36 9.39 2.26
CA ARG A 20 -4.71 10.67 2.84
C ARG A 20 -5.68 10.49 4.03
N ALA A 21 -6.64 9.59 3.89
CA ALA A 21 -7.59 9.31 4.98
C ALA A 21 -6.88 8.71 6.19
N ILE A 22 -5.96 7.78 5.97
CA ILE A 22 -5.18 7.17 7.04
C ILE A 22 -4.35 8.23 7.76
N ARG A 23 -3.70 9.10 7.01
CA ARG A 23 -2.88 10.16 7.58
C ARG A 23 -3.72 11.18 8.35
N LYS A 24 -4.84 11.58 7.77
CA LYS A 24 -5.74 12.56 8.41
C LYS A 24 -6.27 12.05 9.74
N ASN A 25 -6.60 10.77 9.81
CA ASN A 25 -7.15 10.16 11.01
C ASN A 25 -6.09 9.56 11.93
N ARG A 26 -4.82 9.72 11.59
CA ARG A 26 -3.68 9.25 12.37
C ARG A 26 -3.79 7.77 12.72
N LEU A 27 -4.16 6.97 11.73
CA LEU A 27 -4.32 5.53 11.92
C LEU A 27 -3.00 4.77 11.83
N SER A 28 -1.97 5.38 11.28
CA SER A 28 -0.67 4.74 11.13
C SER A 28 0.47 5.72 11.36
N SER A 29 1.56 5.21 11.93
CA SER A 29 2.80 5.98 12.12
C SER A 29 3.54 6.17 10.80
N LYS A 30 3.46 5.18 9.91
CA LYS A 30 4.17 5.19 8.65
C LYS A 30 3.28 4.66 7.54
N ILE A 31 3.29 5.34 6.41
CA ILE A 31 2.55 4.92 5.22
C ILE A 31 3.54 4.80 4.08
N VAL A 32 3.57 3.63 3.44
CA VAL A 32 4.41 3.40 2.27
C VAL A 32 3.55 2.89 1.13
N SER A 33 4.06 2.96 -0.08
CA SER A 33 3.36 2.43 -1.23
C SER A 33 4.32 1.73 -2.18
N SER A 34 3.76 0.94 -3.08
CA SER A 34 4.52 0.30 -4.14
C SER A 34 3.77 0.47 -5.45
N ASN A 35 4.45 1.00 -6.45
CA ASN A 35 3.90 1.21 -7.79
C ASN A 35 4.91 0.76 -8.82
N ARG A 36 4.42 0.29 -9.97
CA ARG A 36 5.30 -0.10 -11.06
C ARG A 36 6.03 1.10 -11.66
N SER A 37 5.41 2.26 -11.64
CA SER A 37 5.97 3.48 -12.22
C SER A 37 6.79 4.24 -11.19
N ASP A 38 8.06 4.46 -11.48
CA ASP A 38 8.91 5.27 -10.61
C ASP A 38 8.46 6.74 -10.60
N ILE A 39 7.84 7.18 -11.67
CA ILE A 39 7.29 8.55 -11.74
C ILE A 39 6.21 8.71 -10.68
N ILE A 40 5.32 7.72 -10.56
CA ILE A 40 4.27 7.74 -9.56
C ILE A 40 4.86 7.65 -8.16
N ASN A 41 5.86 6.77 -7.97
CA ASN A 41 6.53 6.64 -6.68
C ASN A 41 7.13 7.95 -6.21
N LYS A 42 7.82 8.66 -7.08
CA LYS A 42 8.40 9.95 -6.75
C LYS A 42 7.33 11.00 -6.45
N LYS A 43 6.25 10.98 -7.22
CA LYS A 43 5.16 11.95 -7.06
C LYS A 43 4.46 11.81 -5.71
N VAL A 44 4.14 10.58 -5.30
CA VAL A 44 3.44 10.37 -4.04
C VAL A 44 4.30 10.70 -2.84
N ILE A 45 5.61 10.53 -2.95
CA ILE A 45 6.55 10.97 -1.91
C ILE A 45 6.62 12.50 -1.87
N LYS A 46 6.77 13.13 -3.03
CA LYS A 46 6.88 14.58 -3.13
C LYS A 46 5.64 15.29 -2.59
N LEU A 47 4.46 14.74 -2.86
CA LEU A 47 3.21 15.31 -2.39
C LEU A 47 2.90 14.93 -0.94
N ARG A 48 3.80 14.18 -0.29
CA ARG A 48 3.65 13.73 1.09
C ARG A 48 2.39 12.89 1.29
N ILE A 49 1.96 12.20 0.26
CA ILE A 49 0.84 11.26 0.37
C ILE A 49 1.29 10.04 1.15
N VAL A 50 2.52 9.59 0.87
CA VAL A 50 3.15 8.49 1.61
C VAL A 50 4.54 8.91 2.08
N ASP A 51 5.10 8.18 3.03
CA ASP A 51 6.43 8.46 3.56
C ASP A 51 7.53 7.88 2.68
N ASP A 52 7.24 6.77 2.00
CA ASP A 52 8.19 6.14 1.09
C ASP A 52 7.42 5.38 0.01
N SER A 53 8.05 5.15 -1.12
CA SER A 53 7.42 4.43 -2.22
C SER A 53 8.48 3.85 -3.13
N SER A 54 8.25 2.63 -3.63
CA SER A 54 9.21 1.95 -4.49
C SER A 54 8.48 0.94 -5.37
N SER A 55 9.12 0.56 -6.48
CA SER A 55 8.62 -0.51 -7.33
C SER A 55 8.91 -1.89 -6.74
N ASP A 56 9.75 -1.96 -5.71
CA ASP A 56 10.05 -3.22 -5.02
C ASP A 56 8.95 -3.51 -4.00
N THR A 57 7.92 -4.21 -4.44
CA THR A 57 6.75 -4.50 -3.63
C THR A 57 7.09 -5.34 -2.41
N LYS A 58 7.96 -6.33 -2.55
CA LYS A 58 8.37 -7.19 -1.44
C LYS A 58 9.00 -6.38 -0.32
N LYS A 59 9.85 -5.43 -0.69
CA LYS A 59 10.51 -4.56 0.27
C LYS A 59 9.50 -3.67 0.99
N MET A 60 8.55 -3.14 0.24
CA MET A 60 7.57 -2.21 0.80
C MET A 60 6.59 -2.90 1.75
N VAL A 61 6.20 -4.14 1.48
CA VAL A 61 5.25 -4.86 2.35
C VAL A 61 5.92 -5.44 3.59
N LYS A 62 7.23 -5.57 3.59
CA LYS A 62 7.95 -6.13 4.72
C LYS A 62 7.67 -5.32 5.99
N ASP A 63 7.36 -6.01 7.08
CA ASP A 63 7.06 -5.39 8.37
C ASP A 63 5.81 -4.50 8.38
N SER A 64 4.97 -4.58 7.36
CA SER A 64 3.71 -3.84 7.35
C SER A 64 2.65 -4.56 8.16
N ASP A 65 1.90 -3.80 8.96
CA ASP A 65 0.79 -4.34 9.73
C ASP A 65 -0.46 -4.49 8.88
N LEU A 66 -0.63 -3.60 7.92
CA LEU A 66 -1.78 -3.59 7.02
C LEU A 66 -1.28 -3.38 5.60
N ILE A 67 -1.73 -4.23 4.69
CA ILE A 67 -1.43 -4.10 3.27
C ILE A 67 -2.75 -3.94 2.52
N ILE A 68 -2.87 -2.84 1.78
CA ILE A 68 -4.07 -2.55 1.01
C ILE A 68 -3.72 -2.64 -0.46
N ILE A 69 -4.36 -3.55 -1.19
CA ILE A 69 -4.09 -3.75 -2.61
C ILE A 69 -5.11 -2.98 -3.44
N CYS A 70 -4.61 -2.03 -4.20
CA CYS A 70 -5.43 -1.15 -5.04
C CYS A 70 -5.20 -1.39 -6.53
N THR A 71 -4.55 -2.49 -6.89
CA THR A 71 -4.31 -2.84 -8.28
C THR A 71 -5.58 -3.40 -8.91
N PRO A 72 -5.68 -3.39 -10.27
CA PRO A 72 -6.80 -4.04 -10.95
C PRO A 72 -6.89 -5.52 -10.58
N LEU A 73 -8.11 -6.07 -10.64
CA LEU A 73 -8.34 -7.48 -10.34
C LEU A 73 -7.47 -8.41 -11.18
N SER A 74 -7.17 -8.02 -12.42
CA SER A 74 -6.32 -8.82 -13.31
C SER A 74 -4.90 -8.99 -12.79
N SER A 75 -4.43 -8.07 -11.93
CA SER A 75 -3.10 -8.12 -11.35
C SER A 75 -3.08 -8.62 -9.90
N TYR A 76 -4.24 -8.82 -9.32
CA TYR A 76 -4.37 -9.12 -7.89
C TYR A 76 -3.64 -10.39 -7.49
N GLU A 77 -3.86 -11.48 -8.21
CA GLU A 77 -3.24 -12.77 -7.89
C GLU A 77 -1.72 -12.72 -8.04
N ASP A 78 -1.22 -12.01 -9.06
CA ASP A 78 0.21 -11.84 -9.25
C ASP A 78 0.83 -11.11 -8.08
N VAL A 79 0.19 -10.05 -7.61
CA VAL A 79 0.67 -9.29 -6.46
C VAL A 79 0.68 -10.17 -5.23
N ILE A 80 -0.40 -10.88 -4.95
CA ILE A 80 -0.49 -11.76 -3.78
C ILE A 80 0.60 -12.82 -3.82
N SER A 81 0.83 -13.44 -4.99
CA SER A 81 1.86 -14.46 -5.14
C SER A 81 3.25 -13.91 -4.82
N LYS A 82 3.51 -12.66 -5.22
CA LYS A 82 4.80 -12.03 -4.97
C LYS A 82 5.05 -11.72 -3.50
N ILE A 83 4.02 -11.30 -2.78
CA ILE A 83 4.20 -10.76 -1.44
C ILE A 83 3.88 -11.74 -0.31
N LYS A 84 3.16 -12.81 -0.57
CA LYS A 84 2.68 -13.70 0.49
C LYS A 84 3.77 -14.23 1.41
N ASN A 85 4.97 -14.46 0.90
CA ASN A 85 6.08 -14.96 1.69
C ASN A 85 6.87 -13.84 2.36
N SER A 86 6.55 -12.59 2.06
CA SER A 86 7.23 -11.43 2.64
C SER A 86 6.42 -10.77 3.75
N LEU A 87 5.21 -11.26 4.01
CA LEU A 87 4.35 -10.70 5.04
C LEU A 87 4.79 -11.16 6.41
N LYS A 88 4.76 -10.24 7.38
CA LYS A 88 5.06 -10.61 8.76
C LYS A 88 3.86 -11.33 9.38
N ASN A 89 4.10 -12.05 10.47
CA ASN A 89 3.01 -12.68 11.21
C ASN A 89 2.05 -11.62 11.73
N GLY A 90 0.76 -11.88 11.55
CA GLY A 90 -0.27 -10.97 12.01
C GLY A 90 -0.59 -9.83 11.05
N ALA A 91 0.07 -9.78 9.89
CA ALA A 91 -0.25 -8.75 8.91
C ALA A 91 -1.66 -8.95 8.35
N ILE A 92 -2.37 -7.85 8.19
CA ILE A 92 -3.71 -7.85 7.61
C ILE A 92 -3.58 -7.51 6.13
N LEU A 93 -4.14 -8.35 5.29
CA LEU A 93 -4.15 -8.13 3.85
C LEU A 93 -5.57 -7.88 3.39
N THR A 94 -5.78 -6.77 2.70
CA THR A 94 -7.10 -6.42 2.18
C THR A 94 -6.96 -5.82 0.78
N ASP A 95 -8.06 -5.71 0.07
CA ASP A 95 -8.09 -5.08 -1.24
C ASP A 95 -9.33 -4.22 -1.38
N VAL A 96 -9.26 -3.26 -2.30
CA VAL A 96 -10.39 -2.36 -2.55
C VAL A 96 -11.36 -2.92 -3.58
N GLY A 97 -10.97 -3.96 -4.27
CA GLY A 97 -11.83 -4.61 -5.25
C GLY A 97 -13.07 -5.23 -4.62
N SER A 98 -12.92 -5.73 -3.40
CA SER A 98 -14.03 -6.36 -2.68
C SER A 98 -15.13 -5.36 -2.28
N VAL A 99 -14.81 -4.08 -2.25
CA VAL A 99 -15.75 -3.02 -1.89
C VAL A 99 -16.46 -2.45 -3.10
N LYS A 100 -15.97 -2.75 -4.27
CA LYS A 100 -16.50 -2.21 -5.51
C LYS A 100 -17.83 -2.83 -5.84
N LYS A 101 -18.75 -2.01 -6.18
CA LYS A 101 -20.08 -2.44 -6.57
C LYS A 101 -20.33 -2.21 -8.03
#